data_f724975f31964bf3b985df42991dcafc
#
_entry.id   f724975f31964bf3b985df42991dcafc
#
_cell.length_a   1.000
_cell.length_b   1.000
_cell.length_c   1.000
_cell.angle_alpha   90.00
_cell.angle_beta   90.00
_cell.angle_gamma   90.00
#
_symmetry.space_group_name_H-M   'P 1'
#
loop_
_entity.id
_entity.type
_entity.pdbx_description
1 polymer ?
#
loop_
_entity_poly.entity_id
_entity_poly.type
_entity_poly.pdbx_seq_one_letter_code
_entity_poly.pdbx_strand_id
1 'polypeptide(L)'
;MFEQFPEPVRSALVAAGEEGRTRPEWCFVKDQARVCFWAPYRGADPVVTWYFEPGLDASAGAALLREGIASLGVDKMIHDIALSPGLTPSLDRSIEHTAVLEAGFRLEVERLRFEWAAGSDLPEESGRLTYRPARELGAPYVVNLLVEISRGSLDHDTRVEVATRGALHEATVMHADLVHRKGKPDWFVVGFSGARPVGLVVPDDHSIAYIGVVPDLRGHGLVDDLLARGTRTLAEAGLERIVAATDVGNAPMAAAFARAGYAQTGRLFRYYWRSR
;
A
#
# COMPACT_ATOMS: atom_id res chain seq x y z
N MET A 1 12.12 -18.74 16.06
CA MET A 1 12.80 -18.11 14.92
C MET A 1 12.53 -16.61 14.83
N PHE A 2 11.28 -16.13 14.99
CA PHE A 2 10.99 -14.69 15.03
C PHE A 2 11.72 -13.92 16.12
N GLU A 3 12.07 -14.57 17.22
CA GLU A 3 12.87 -13.99 18.32
C GLU A 3 14.22 -13.41 17.90
N GLN A 4 14.72 -13.80 16.72
CA GLN A 4 15.98 -13.30 16.18
C GLN A 4 15.83 -11.93 15.50
N PHE A 5 14.60 -11.43 15.36
CA PHE A 5 14.32 -10.09 14.83
C PHE A 5 14.15 -9.09 15.98
N PRO A 6 14.63 -7.84 15.82
CA PRO A 6 14.43 -6.81 16.82
C PRO A 6 12.99 -6.30 16.85
N GLU A 7 12.60 -5.64 17.94
CA GLU A 7 11.36 -4.88 17.98
C GLU A 7 11.44 -3.61 17.10
N PRO A 8 10.35 -3.19 16.43
CA PRO A 8 8.98 -3.77 16.47
C PRO A 8 8.74 -4.90 15.45
N VAL A 9 9.74 -5.26 14.64
CA VAL A 9 9.61 -6.25 13.55
C VAL A 9 9.18 -7.61 14.09
N ARG A 10 9.77 -8.03 15.22
CA ARG A 10 9.44 -9.30 15.89
C ARG A 10 7.96 -9.41 16.20
N SER A 11 7.37 -8.40 16.85
CA SER A 11 5.95 -8.39 17.20
C SER A 11 5.05 -8.48 15.97
N ALA A 12 5.41 -7.78 14.89
CA ALA A 12 4.68 -7.85 13.63
C ALA A 12 4.75 -9.24 12.98
N LEU A 13 5.90 -9.90 13.02
CA LEU A 13 6.08 -11.25 12.48
C LEU A 13 5.34 -12.31 13.32
N VAL A 14 5.32 -12.17 14.64
CA VAL A 14 4.52 -13.05 15.52
C VAL A 14 3.04 -12.94 15.18
N ALA A 15 2.49 -11.73 15.10
CA ALA A 15 1.10 -11.51 14.73
C ALA A 15 0.79 -12.04 13.32
N ALA A 16 1.68 -11.83 12.35
CA ALA A 16 1.54 -12.38 11.01
C ALA A 16 1.56 -13.91 10.99
N GLY A 17 2.35 -14.54 11.88
CA GLY A 17 2.39 -15.99 12.06
C GLY A 17 1.08 -16.55 12.62
N GLU A 18 0.50 -15.91 13.63
CA GLU A 18 -0.79 -16.25 14.21
C GLU A 18 -1.93 -16.16 13.19
N GLU A 19 -1.85 -15.16 12.30
CA GLU A 19 -2.81 -14.98 11.20
C GLU A 19 -2.54 -15.90 9.99
N GLY A 20 -1.48 -16.70 10.01
CA GLY A 20 -1.09 -17.60 8.92
C GLY A 20 -0.55 -16.88 7.68
N ARG A 21 -0.04 -15.65 7.84
CA ARG A 21 0.54 -14.81 6.79
C ARG A 21 2.06 -14.96 6.66
N THR A 22 2.69 -15.57 7.66
CA THR A 22 4.10 -15.98 7.63
C THR A 22 4.28 -17.28 8.42
N ARG A 23 5.46 -17.86 8.36
CA ARG A 23 5.83 -19.07 9.08
C ARG A 23 7.35 -19.12 9.31
N PRO A 24 7.84 -19.89 10.29
CA PRO A 24 9.27 -19.96 10.61
C PRO A 24 10.16 -20.30 9.41
N GLU A 25 9.70 -21.17 8.51
CA GLU A 25 10.43 -21.60 7.30
C GLU A 25 10.60 -20.48 6.27
N TRP A 26 9.89 -19.36 6.41
CA TRP A 26 10.02 -18.17 5.58
C TRP A 26 10.99 -17.14 6.17
N CYS A 27 11.65 -17.48 7.28
CA CYS A 27 12.64 -16.63 7.92
C CYS A 27 14.03 -17.23 7.77
N PHE A 28 14.93 -16.45 7.22
CA PHE A 28 16.30 -16.80 6.93
C PHE A 28 17.24 -15.92 7.75
N VAL A 29 18.21 -16.53 8.39
CA VAL A 29 19.19 -15.83 9.23
C VAL A 29 20.56 -16.33 8.85
N LYS A 30 21.46 -15.40 8.55
CA LYS A 30 22.86 -15.70 8.30
C LYS A 30 23.71 -14.54 8.77
N ASP A 31 24.61 -14.82 9.68
CA ASP A 31 25.50 -13.83 10.29
C ASP A 31 24.70 -12.62 10.84
N GLN A 32 24.87 -11.45 10.23
CA GLN A 32 24.23 -10.19 10.61
C GLN A 32 23.01 -9.85 9.76
N ALA A 33 22.59 -10.72 8.85
CA ALA A 33 21.41 -10.53 7.99
C ALA A 33 20.25 -11.38 8.49
N ARG A 34 19.07 -10.80 8.49
CA ARG A 34 17.80 -11.47 8.76
C ARG A 34 16.79 -11.06 7.72
N VAL A 35 16.20 -12.05 7.06
CA VAL A 35 15.17 -11.87 6.05
C VAL A 35 13.96 -12.69 6.44
N CYS A 36 12.78 -12.11 6.42
CA CYS A 36 11.53 -12.84 6.57
C CYS A 36 10.54 -12.44 5.48
N PHE A 37 9.86 -13.43 4.94
CA PHE A 37 8.81 -13.23 3.96
C PHE A 37 7.44 -13.35 4.64
N TRP A 38 6.51 -12.52 4.28
CA TRP A 38 5.16 -12.52 4.82
C TRP A 38 4.17 -12.01 3.79
N ALA A 39 2.92 -12.45 3.89
CA ALA A 39 1.85 -11.98 3.02
C ALA A 39 1.09 -10.84 3.71
N PRO A 40 0.70 -9.77 2.99
CA PRO A 40 -0.14 -8.70 3.54
C PRO A 40 -1.48 -9.24 4.08
N TYR A 41 -2.03 -10.24 3.41
CA TYR A 41 -3.17 -11.05 3.87
C TYR A 41 -2.99 -12.50 3.39
N ARG A 42 -3.79 -13.41 3.94
CA ARG A 42 -3.69 -14.84 3.60
C ARG A 42 -3.99 -15.09 2.12
N GLY A 43 -3.02 -15.62 1.39
CA GLY A 43 -3.12 -15.90 -0.05
C GLY A 43 -2.61 -14.80 -0.96
N ALA A 44 -2.12 -13.66 -0.41
CA ALA A 44 -1.44 -12.64 -1.18
C ALA A 44 0.00 -13.04 -1.52
N ASP A 45 0.57 -12.38 -2.54
CA ASP A 45 1.99 -12.48 -2.85
C ASP A 45 2.83 -12.05 -1.65
N PRO A 46 3.91 -12.77 -1.33
CA PRO A 46 4.75 -12.43 -0.20
C PRO A 46 5.53 -11.14 -0.46
N VAL A 47 5.69 -10.37 0.61
CA VAL A 47 6.58 -9.21 0.68
C VAL A 47 7.77 -9.53 1.58
N VAL A 48 8.85 -8.78 1.41
CA VAL A 48 10.06 -8.97 2.18
C VAL A 48 10.09 -8.02 3.36
N THR A 49 10.40 -8.53 4.54
CA THR A 49 10.86 -7.74 5.68
C THR A 49 12.27 -8.18 6.01
N TRP A 50 13.15 -7.22 6.14
CA TRP A 50 14.52 -7.50 6.54
C TRP A 50 14.98 -6.65 7.70
N TYR A 51 16.04 -7.17 8.29
CA TYR A 51 16.82 -6.45 9.26
C TYR A 51 18.30 -6.69 8.95
N PHE A 52 19.04 -5.62 8.79
CA PHE A 52 20.48 -5.64 8.67
C PHE A 52 21.12 -4.96 9.87
N GLU A 53 22.08 -5.63 10.47
CA GLU A 53 22.93 -4.96 11.46
C GLU A 53 23.87 -3.95 10.78
N PRO A 54 24.24 -2.87 11.48
CA PRO A 54 25.18 -1.89 10.92
C PRO A 54 26.50 -2.55 10.51
N GLY A 55 26.97 -2.25 9.30
CA GLY A 55 28.22 -2.80 8.75
C GLY A 55 28.08 -4.09 7.94
N LEU A 56 26.84 -4.57 7.70
CA LEU A 56 26.61 -5.69 6.81
C LEU A 56 27.00 -5.35 5.37
N ASP A 57 27.62 -6.31 4.67
CA ASP A 57 27.82 -6.24 3.21
C ASP A 57 26.49 -6.49 2.47
N ALA A 58 26.18 -5.64 1.49
CA ALA A 58 24.99 -5.77 0.67
C ALA A 58 24.93 -7.11 -0.06
N SER A 59 26.05 -7.64 -0.52
CA SER A 59 26.15 -8.93 -1.21
C SER A 59 25.75 -10.11 -0.32
N ALA A 60 26.04 -10.07 0.96
CA ALA A 60 25.60 -11.08 1.92
C ALA A 60 24.08 -11.05 2.09
N GLY A 61 23.49 -9.85 2.21
CA GLY A 61 22.04 -9.67 2.22
C GLY A 61 21.36 -10.16 0.94
N ALA A 62 21.92 -9.83 -0.22
CA ALA A 62 21.45 -10.29 -1.52
C ALA A 62 21.48 -11.81 -1.67
N ALA A 63 22.53 -12.46 -1.18
CA ALA A 63 22.65 -13.92 -1.21
C ALA A 63 21.55 -14.58 -0.37
N LEU A 64 21.33 -14.08 0.85
CA LEU A 64 20.27 -14.57 1.72
C LEU A 64 18.86 -14.38 1.14
N LEU A 65 18.63 -13.24 0.49
CA LEU A 65 17.37 -12.96 -0.19
C LEU A 65 17.13 -13.91 -1.35
N ARG A 66 18.14 -14.19 -2.19
CA ARG A 66 18.05 -15.18 -3.28
C ARG A 66 17.73 -16.58 -2.77
N GLU A 67 18.37 -17.00 -1.67
CA GLU A 67 18.11 -18.29 -1.03
C GLU A 67 16.64 -18.39 -0.60
N GLY A 68 16.13 -17.36 0.08
CA GLY A 68 14.75 -17.31 0.51
C GLY A 68 13.75 -17.33 -0.65
N ILE A 69 13.98 -16.54 -1.70
CA ILE A 69 13.14 -16.53 -2.91
C ILE A 69 13.08 -17.92 -3.55
N ALA A 70 14.22 -18.56 -3.72
CA ALA A 70 14.30 -19.89 -4.31
C ALA A 70 13.52 -20.94 -3.49
N SER A 71 13.52 -20.82 -2.16
CA SER A 71 12.80 -21.74 -1.29
C SER A 71 11.29 -21.53 -1.28
N LEU A 72 10.83 -20.30 -1.56
CA LEU A 72 9.40 -19.96 -1.57
C LEU A 72 8.68 -20.44 -2.83
N GLY A 73 9.39 -20.55 -3.97
CA GLY A 73 8.81 -20.98 -5.24
C GLY A 73 7.72 -20.05 -5.78
N VAL A 74 7.87 -18.74 -5.54
CA VAL A 74 6.93 -17.71 -6.00
C VAL A 74 7.35 -17.09 -7.31
N ASP A 75 6.39 -16.62 -8.10
CA ASP A 75 6.63 -16.00 -9.40
C ASP A 75 6.81 -14.48 -9.31
N LYS A 76 6.31 -13.86 -8.26
CA LYS A 76 6.37 -12.42 -8.05
C LYS A 76 6.58 -12.11 -6.57
N MET A 77 7.36 -11.07 -6.31
CA MET A 77 7.59 -10.57 -4.97
C MET A 77 7.74 -9.05 -4.99
N ILE A 78 7.31 -8.40 -3.91
CA ILE A 78 7.37 -6.96 -3.74
C ILE A 78 8.25 -6.64 -2.53
N HIS A 79 9.03 -5.57 -2.65
CA HIS A 79 9.75 -4.98 -1.54
C HIS A 79 9.65 -3.45 -1.58
N ASP A 80 9.34 -2.85 -0.44
CA ASP A 80 9.18 -1.40 -0.30
C ASP A 80 10.27 -0.83 0.61
N ILE A 81 11.01 0.17 0.12
CA ILE A 81 11.96 0.97 0.92
C ILE A 81 11.36 2.34 1.15
N ALA A 82 11.15 2.69 2.42
CA ALA A 82 10.63 4.00 2.83
C ALA A 82 11.76 4.93 3.28
N LEU A 83 11.84 6.12 2.71
CA LEU A 83 12.78 7.17 3.12
C LEU A 83 12.01 8.37 3.68
N SER A 84 12.43 8.80 4.88
CA SER A 84 11.93 10.03 5.51
C SER A 84 12.86 11.22 5.18
N PRO A 85 12.33 12.42 4.93
CA PRO A 85 13.15 13.59 4.66
C PRO A 85 14.12 13.87 5.80
N GLY A 86 15.38 14.11 5.47
CA GLY A 86 16.41 14.60 6.40
C GLY A 86 17.01 13.59 7.37
N LEU A 87 16.52 12.36 7.44
CA LEU A 87 17.00 11.35 8.41
C LEU A 87 17.75 10.19 7.78
N THR A 88 17.79 10.08 6.46
CA THR A 88 18.35 8.91 5.76
C THR A 88 19.38 9.31 4.72
N PRO A 89 20.44 8.49 4.53
CA PRO A 89 21.28 8.59 3.34
C PRO A 89 20.38 8.52 2.10
N SER A 90 20.85 9.12 0.99
CA SER A 90 20.18 8.96 -0.30
C SER A 90 19.95 7.47 -0.57
N LEU A 91 18.90 7.14 -1.34
CA LEU A 91 18.57 5.75 -1.69
C LEU A 91 19.82 4.97 -2.16
N ASP A 92 20.64 5.60 -2.99
CA ASP A 92 21.87 5.02 -3.55
C ASP A 92 22.95 4.63 -2.51
N ARG A 93 22.83 5.12 -1.27
CA ARG A 93 23.72 4.76 -0.14
C ARG A 93 23.10 3.75 0.81
N SER A 94 21.90 3.30 0.53
CA SER A 94 21.23 2.28 1.34
C SER A 94 21.79 0.90 1.01
N ILE A 95 22.25 0.19 2.02
CA ILE A 95 22.66 -1.23 1.90
C ILE A 95 21.47 -2.06 1.39
N GLU A 96 20.28 -1.75 1.86
CA GLU A 96 19.05 -2.40 1.47
C GLU A 96 18.75 -2.22 -0.03
N HIS A 97 18.88 -1.00 -0.56
CA HIS A 97 18.77 -0.72 -2.00
C HIS A 97 19.73 -1.57 -2.83
N THR A 98 21.01 -1.58 -2.44
CA THR A 98 22.02 -2.35 -3.15
C THR A 98 21.72 -3.85 -3.10
N ALA A 99 21.36 -4.37 -1.93
CA ALA A 99 21.08 -5.79 -1.74
C ALA A 99 19.86 -6.27 -2.55
N VAL A 100 18.76 -5.48 -2.63
CA VAL A 100 17.60 -5.86 -3.45
C VAL A 100 17.92 -5.86 -4.94
N LEU A 101 18.70 -4.89 -5.44
CA LEU A 101 19.12 -4.86 -6.83
C LEU A 101 20.00 -6.06 -7.16
N GLU A 102 20.98 -6.38 -6.33
CA GLU A 102 21.84 -7.56 -6.49
C GLU A 102 21.07 -8.88 -6.39
N ALA A 103 19.97 -8.92 -5.61
CA ALA A 103 19.08 -10.08 -5.55
C ALA A 103 18.18 -10.24 -6.79
N GLY A 104 18.21 -9.29 -7.72
CA GLY A 104 17.48 -9.33 -8.98
C GLY A 104 16.15 -8.59 -8.98
N PHE A 105 15.85 -7.82 -7.93
CA PHE A 105 14.70 -6.91 -7.95
C PHE A 105 14.98 -5.72 -8.86
N ARG A 106 13.90 -5.09 -9.33
CA ARG A 106 13.95 -3.86 -10.11
C ARG A 106 13.10 -2.78 -9.45
N LEU A 107 13.63 -1.59 -9.32
CA LEU A 107 12.85 -0.41 -8.90
C LEU A 107 11.89 -0.06 -10.05
N GLU A 108 10.58 -0.11 -9.78
CA GLU A 108 9.55 0.18 -10.79
C GLU A 108 8.65 1.34 -10.41
N VAL A 109 8.45 1.58 -9.10
CA VAL A 109 7.54 2.61 -8.62
C VAL A 109 8.21 3.47 -7.57
N GLU A 110 8.02 4.78 -7.71
CA GLU A 110 8.32 5.77 -6.68
C GLU A 110 7.02 6.44 -6.26
N ARG A 111 6.77 6.49 -4.94
CA ARG A 111 5.58 7.10 -4.34
C ARG A 111 5.94 8.23 -3.41
N LEU A 112 5.13 9.28 -3.40
CA LEU A 112 5.10 10.29 -2.36
C LEU A 112 4.31 9.74 -1.17
N ARG A 113 4.85 9.92 0.03
CA ARG A 113 4.18 9.59 1.29
C ARG A 113 3.62 10.85 1.92
N PHE A 114 2.40 10.75 2.41
CA PHE A 114 1.66 11.83 3.04
C PHE A 114 1.17 11.40 4.41
N GLU A 115 0.99 12.38 5.30
CA GLU A 115 0.47 12.16 6.64
C GLU A 115 -0.42 13.33 7.05
N TRP A 116 -1.62 13.00 7.49
CA TRP A 116 -2.46 13.90 8.25
C TRP A 116 -2.25 13.60 9.74
N ALA A 117 -2.12 14.64 10.56
CA ALA A 117 -1.94 14.51 12.01
C ALA A 117 -3.06 15.21 12.77
N ALA A 118 -3.42 14.67 13.93
CA ALA A 118 -4.36 15.32 14.84
C ALA A 118 -3.87 16.74 15.20
N GLY A 119 -4.78 17.70 15.13
CA GLY A 119 -4.45 19.13 15.25
C GLY A 119 -4.33 19.86 13.91
N SER A 120 -4.25 19.12 12.79
CA SER A 120 -4.49 19.69 11.45
C SER A 120 -5.99 19.92 11.24
N ASP A 121 -6.34 20.88 10.38
CA ASP A 121 -7.73 21.07 10.00
C ASP A 121 -8.28 19.79 9.34
N LEU A 122 -9.47 19.38 9.80
CA LEU A 122 -10.19 18.28 9.14
C LEU A 122 -10.75 18.78 7.81
N PRO A 123 -10.49 18.06 6.70
CA PRO A 123 -11.04 18.45 5.41
C PRO A 123 -12.57 18.42 5.45
N GLU A 124 -13.20 19.42 4.83
CA GLU A 124 -14.66 19.55 4.80
C GLU A 124 -15.28 18.72 3.67
N GLU A 125 -16.39 18.06 3.98
CA GLU A 125 -17.26 17.46 2.96
C GLU A 125 -18.14 18.58 2.37
N SER A 126 -18.13 18.76 1.05
CA SER A 126 -18.91 19.85 0.40
C SER A 126 -20.42 19.60 0.38
N GLY A 127 -20.87 18.41 0.75
CA GLY A 127 -22.27 17.99 0.65
C GLY A 127 -22.73 17.58 -0.75
N ARG A 128 -21.82 17.56 -1.75
CA ARG A 128 -22.15 17.13 -3.13
C ARG A 128 -22.36 15.62 -3.27
N LEU A 129 -21.83 14.85 -2.31
CA LEU A 129 -21.88 13.39 -2.33
C LEU A 129 -22.68 12.84 -1.15
N THR A 130 -23.40 11.77 -1.42
CA THR A 130 -23.93 10.84 -0.42
C THR A 130 -23.10 9.57 -0.43
N TYR A 131 -23.03 8.86 0.71
CA TYR A 131 -22.16 7.70 0.87
C TYR A 131 -22.96 6.47 1.25
N ARG A 132 -22.57 5.32 0.68
CA ARG A 132 -23.12 4.02 1.05
C ARG A 132 -21.98 3.03 1.32
N PRO A 133 -22.05 2.24 2.41
CA PRO A 133 -21.10 1.16 2.65
C PRO A 133 -21.04 0.19 1.46
N ALA A 134 -19.84 -0.14 1.02
CA ALA A 134 -19.63 -1.03 -0.14
C ALA A 134 -20.28 -2.40 0.05
N ARG A 135 -20.33 -2.91 1.30
CA ARG A 135 -20.98 -4.17 1.65
C ARG A 135 -22.48 -4.21 1.33
N GLU A 136 -23.17 -3.06 1.34
CA GLU A 136 -24.60 -2.97 1.00
C GLU A 136 -24.86 -3.04 -0.50
N LEU A 137 -23.84 -2.72 -1.31
CA LEU A 137 -23.92 -2.75 -2.76
C LEU A 137 -23.57 -4.14 -3.33
N GLY A 138 -22.81 -4.91 -2.57
CA GLY A 138 -22.37 -6.25 -2.97
C GLY A 138 -21.10 -6.24 -3.85
N ALA A 139 -20.34 -7.32 -3.78
CA ALA A 139 -19.05 -7.46 -4.46
C ALA A 139 -19.13 -7.24 -5.99
N PRO A 140 -20.12 -7.77 -6.75
CA PRO A 140 -20.18 -7.53 -8.19
C PRO A 140 -20.31 -6.05 -8.57
N TYR A 141 -21.06 -5.28 -7.77
CA TYR A 141 -21.20 -3.83 -8.00
C TYR A 141 -19.87 -3.11 -7.78
N VAL A 142 -19.19 -3.41 -6.66
CA VAL A 142 -17.92 -2.77 -6.31
C VAL A 142 -16.82 -3.14 -7.32
N VAL A 143 -16.73 -4.40 -7.74
CA VAL A 143 -15.79 -4.86 -8.77
C VAL A 143 -16.04 -4.11 -10.09
N ASN A 144 -17.29 -3.97 -10.55
CA ASN A 144 -17.59 -3.21 -11.76
C ASN A 144 -17.19 -1.73 -11.62
N LEU A 145 -17.40 -1.12 -10.46
CA LEU A 145 -16.96 0.24 -10.19
C LEU A 145 -15.44 0.37 -10.23
N LEU A 146 -14.71 -0.60 -9.67
CA LEU A 146 -13.23 -0.65 -9.74
C LEU A 146 -12.74 -0.82 -11.19
N VAL A 147 -13.43 -1.62 -12.02
CA VAL A 147 -13.13 -1.70 -13.47
C VAL A 147 -13.25 -0.33 -14.14
N GLU A 148 -14.31 0.43 -13.83
CA GLU A 148 -14.46 1.80 -14.36
C GLU A 148 -13.34 2.72 -13.87
N ILE A 149 -13.04 2.70 -12.56
CA ILE A 149 -12.00 3.53 -11.95
C ILE A 149 -10.61 3.19 -12.53
N SER A 150 -10.33 1.94 -12.87
CA SER A 150 -9.02 1.54 -13.41
C SER A 150 -8.72 2.16 -14.78
N ARG A 151 -9.75 2.56 -15.54
CA ARG A 151 -9.57 3.18 -16.86
C ARG A 151 -8.82 4.51 -16.74
N GLY A 152 -7.67 4.59 -17.43
CA GLY A 152 -6.81 5.76 -17.37
C GLY A 152 -6.27 6.06 -15.96
N SER A 153 -6.07 5.04 -15.15
CA SER A 153 -5.42 5.16 -13.84
C SER A 153 -4.00 5.72 -13.99
N LEU A 154 -3.59 6.55 -13.04
CA LEU A 154 -2.21 7.04 -12.93
C LEU A 154 -1.37 6.17 -11.98
N ASP A 155 -2.00 5.21 -11.29
CA ASP A 155 -1.30 4.23 -10.46
C ASP A 155 -0.58 3.19 -11.34
N HIS A 156 0.70 2.98 -11.06
CA HIS A 156 1.56 2.08 -11.83
C HIS A 156 1.07 0.64 -11.78
N ASP A 157 0.78 0.16 -10.57
CA ASP A 157 0.43 -1.25 -10.36
C ASP A 157 -0.88 -1.59 -11.06
N THR A 158 -1.90 -0.72 -10.93
CA THR A 158 -3.16 -0.83 -11.66
C THR A 158 -2.94 -0.87 -13.17
N ARG A 159 -2.10 0.01 -13.72
CA ARG A 159 -1.83 0.04 -15.18
C ARG A 159 -1.17 -1.23 -15.66
N VAL A 160 -0.19 -1.75 -14.92
CA VAL A 160 0.52 -2.98 -15.28
C VAL A 160 -0.41 -4.19 -15.22
N GLU A 161 -1.19 -4.33 -14.14
CA GLU A 161 -2.11 -5.46 -13.99
C GLU A 161 -3.25 -5.41 -15.03
N VAL A 162 -3.80 -4.24 -15.32
CA VAL A 162 -4.81 -4.07 -16.39
C VAL A 162 -4.23 -4.43 -17.75
N ALA A 163 -3.02 -4.02 -18.06
CA ALA A 163 -2.37 -4.31 -19.33
C ALA A 163 -2.01 -5.80 -19.51
N THR A 164 -1.68 -6.49 -18.40
CA THR A 164 -1.21 -7.89 -18.45
C THR A 164 -2.33 -8.90 -18.28
N ARG A 165 -3.32 -8.63 -17.42
CA ARG A 165 -4.38 -9.58 -17.03
C ARG A 165 -5.79 -9.08 -17.28
N GLY A 166 -5.94 -7.81 -17.66
CA GLY A 166 -7.23 -7.18 -17.94
C GLY A 166 -7.89 -6.55 -16.70
N ALA A 167 -8.74 -5.55 -16.96
CA ALA A 167 -9.36 -4.73 -15.93
C ALA A 167 -10.26 -5.50 -14.95
N LEU A 168 -10.96 -6.54 -15.42
CA LEU A 168 -11.81 -7.34 -14.54
C LEU A 168 -10.99 -8.18 -13.55
N HIS A 169 -9.87 -8.75 -14.01
CA HIS A 169 -8.97 -9.50 -13.14
C HIS A 169 -8.38 -8.58 -12.05
N GLU A 170 -7.82 -7.44 -12.49
CA GLU A 170 -7.26 -6.44 -11.57
C GLU A 170 -8.29 -5.99 -10.52
N ALA A 171 -9.49 -5.59 -10.96
CA ALA A 171 -10.56 -5.15 -10.08
C ALA A 171 -11.02 -6.23 -9.09
N THR A 172 -11.00 -7.51 -9.50
CA THR A 172 -11.36 -8.65 -8.63
C THR A 172 -10.30 -8.86 -7.55
N VAL A 173 -9.02 -8.82 -7.92
CA VAL A 173 -7.90 -8.95 -6.97
C VAL A 173 -7.87 -7.74 -6.04
N MET A 174 -8.01 -6.53 -6.57
CA MET A 174 -8.09 -5.30 -5.78
C MET A 174 -9.24 -5.34 -4.77
N HIS A 175 -10.44 -5.74 -5.19
CA HIS A 175 -11.58 -5.89 -4.27
C HIS A 175 -11.28 -6.88 -3.15
N ALA A 176 -10.67 -8.03 -3.48
CA ALA A 176 -10.27 -9.03 -2.48
C ALA A 176 -9.24 -8.46 -1.49
N ASP A 177 -8.24 -7.69 -1.96
CA ASP A 177 -7.30 -7.01 -1.08
C ASP A 177 -8.01 -6.00 -0.16
N LEU A 178 -8.86 -5.14 -0.73
CA LEU A 178 -9.52 -4.07 0.01
C LEU A 178 -10.47 -4.58 1.11
N VAL A 179 -11.17 -5.69 0.90
CA VAL A 179 -12.06 -6.26 1.92
C VAL A 179 -11.31 -6.99 3.04
N HIS A 180 -10.03 -7.35 2.82
CA HIS A 180 -9.17 -7.96 3.85
C HIS A 180 -8.37 -6.92 4.65
N ARG A 181 -8.44 -5.63 4.29
CA ARG A 181 -7.79 -4.56 5.04
C ARG A 181 -8.34 -4.48 6.47
N LYS A 182 -7.44 -4.19 7.42
CA LYS A 182 -7.84 -3.94 8.79
C LYS A 182 -8.63 -2.63 8.85
N GLY A 183 -9.84 -2.68 9.39
CA GLY A 183 -10.75 -1.54 9.48
C GLY A 183 -12.18 -2.03 9.72
N LYS A 184 -13.09 -1.09 9.97
CA LYS A 184 -14.51 -1.45 10.10
C LYS A 184 -15.13 -1.62 8.70
N PRO A 185 -15.96 -2.64 8.47
CA PRO A 185 -16.57 -2.88 7.15
C PRO A 185 -17.35 -1.68 6.59
N ASP A 186 -17.87 -0.79 7.45
CA ASP A 186 -18.60 0.40 7.06
C ASP A 186 -17.71 1.58 6.64
N TRP A 187 -16.41 1.47 6.85
CA TRP A 187 -15.46 2.50 6.42
C TRP A 187 -15.20 2.47 4.91
N PHE A 188 -15.33 1.31 4.29
CA PHE A 188 -15.26 1.18 2.84
C PHE A 188 -16.57 1.69 2.24
N VAL A 189 -16.54 2.90 1.65
CA VAL A 189 -17.73 3.56 1.13
C VAL A 189 -17.61 3.91 -0.35
N VAL A 190 -18.75 3.86 -1.04
CA VAL A 190 -18.94 4.40 -2.39
C VAL A 190 -19.66 5.74 -2.28
N GLY A 191 -19.11 6.77 -2.94
CA GLY A 191 -19.70 8.10 -3.05
C GLY A 191 -20.61 8.20 -4.26
N PHE A 192 -21.75 8.88 -4.11
CA PHE A 192 -22.77 9.09 -5.13
C PHE A 192 -23.11 10.57 -5.29
N SER A 193 -23.27 11.02 -6.53
CA SER A 193 -23.94 12.27 -6.87
C SER A 193 -25.33 11.96 -7.42
N GLY A 194 -26.36 12.18 -6.60
CA GLY A 194 -27.69 11.62 -6.86
C GLY A 194 -27.65 10.09 -6.92
N ALA A 195 -28.09 9.50 -8.02
CA ALA A 195 -28.05 8.04 -8.23
C ALA A 195 -26.76 7.55 -8.90
N ARG A 196 -25.88 8.47 -9.35
CA ARG A 196 -24.68 8.11 -10.12
C ARG A 196 -23.50 7.83 -9.16
N PRO A 197 -22.82 6.67 -9.25
CA PRO A 197 -21.60 6.43 -8.51
C PRO A 197 -20.48 7.34 -9.03
N VAL A 198 -19.76 7.96 -8.11
CA VAL A 198 -18.65 8.88 -8.40
C VAL A 198 -17.31 8.17 -8.26
N GLY A 199 -17.20 7.32 -7.26
CA GLY A 199 -15.97 6.66 -6.88
C GLY A 199 -16.08 6.04 -5.50
N LEU A 200 -14.95 5.69 -4.92
CA LEU A 200 -14.93 5.08 -3.59
C LEU A 200 -13.69 5.51 -2.80
N VAL A 201 -13.77 5.38 -1.48
CA VAL A 201 -12.66 5.53 -0.55
C VAL A 201 -12.66 4.37 0.45
N VAL A 202 -11.47 3.85 0.72
CA VAL A 202 -11.25 2.71 1.61
C VAL A 202 -10.23 3.09 2.68
N PRO A 203 -10.66 3.57 3.83
CA PRO A 203 -9.84 3.68 5.02
C PRO A 203 -9.54 2.28 5.60
N ASP A 204 -8.34 2.09 6.13
CA ASP A 204 -7.99 0.95 6.99
C ASP A 204 -7.68 1.43 8.43
N ASP A 205 -7.02 0.62 9.25
CA ASP A 205 -6.75 0.94 10.66
C ASP A 205 -5.69 2.04 10.88
N HIS A 206 -5.08 2.57 9.82
CA HIS A 206 -4.03 3.61 9.92
C HIS A 206 -3.90 4.48 8.67
N SER A 207 -4.59 4.15 7.55
CA SER A 207 -4.34 4.80 6.28
C SER A 207 -5.59 5.02 5.41
N ILE A 208 -5.46 5.89 4.40
CA ILE A 208 -6.31 5.85 3.22
C ILE A 208 -5.71 4.80 2.27
N ALA A 209 -6.19 3.57 2.40
CA ALA A 209 -5.65 2.41 1.67
C ALA A 209 -5.93 2.48 0.17
N TYR A 210 -7.09 3.02 -0.22
CA TYR A 210 -7.45 3.23 -1.62
C TYR A 210 -8.44 4.38 -1.76
N ILE A 211 -8.32 5.11 -2.86
CA ILE A 211 -9.27 6.14 -3.28
C ILE A 211 -9.28 6.23 -4.81
N GLY A 212 -10.45 6.33 -5.40
CA GLY A 212 -10.57 6.46 -6.85
C GLY A 212 -11.87 7.11 -7.29
N VAL A 213 -11.79 7.85 -8.40
CA VAL A 213 -12.93 8.52 -9.07
C VAL A 213 -13.08 7.97 -10.47
N VAL A 214 -14.31 7.72 -10.91
CA VAL A 214 -14.60 7.28 -12.29
C VAL A 214 -14.11 8.31 -13.31
N PRO A 215 -13.59 7.88 -14.49
CA PRO A 215 -12.91 8.76 -15.43
C PRO A 215 -13.66 10.04 -15.81
N ASP A 216 -14.95 9.91 -16.15
CA ASP A 216 -15.78 11.03 -16.62
C ASP A 216 -16.03 12.11 -15.56
N LEU A 217 -15.76 11.81 -14.29
CA LEU A 217 -15.98 12.70 -13.15
C LEU A 217 -14.67 13.19 -12.53
N ARG A 218 -13.53 12.84 -13.14
CA ARG A 218 -12.23 13.41 -12.74
C ARG A 218 -12.13 14.88 -13.11
N GLY A 219 -11.28 15.61 -12.41
CA GLY A 219 -11.07 17.05 -12.64
C GLY A 219 -12.16 17.96 -12.05
N HIS A 220 -13.21 17.43 -11.41
CA HIS A 220 -14.29 18.19 -10.81
C HIS A 220 -14.17 18.36 -9.28
N GLY A 221 -13.01 18.00 -8.70
CA GLY A 221 -12.75 18.10 -7.27
C GLY A 221 -13.50 17.08 -6.40
N LEU A 222 -14.13 16.06 -7.00
CA LEU A 222 -14.90 15.06 -6.24
C LEU A 222 -14.01 14.11 -5.42
N VAL A 223 -12.73 14.00 -5.76
CA VAL A 223 -11.75 13.28 -4.96
C VAL A 223 -11.56 13.94 -3.59
N ASP A 224 -11.72 15.26 -3.49
CA ASP A 224 -11.57 16.00 -2.24
C ASP A 224 -12.69 15.61 -1.25
N ASP A 225 -13.93 15.43 -1.72
CA ASP A 225 -15.05 14.95 -0.90
C ASP A 225 -14.84 13.50 -0.42
N LEU A 226 -14.38 12.60 -1.31
CA LEU A 226 -14.06 11.22 -0.93
C LEU A 226 -12.93 11.18 0.10
N LEU A 227 -11.88 11.98 -0.10
CA LEU A 227 -10.75 12.06 0.81
C LEU A 227 -11.17 12.66 2.16
N ALA A 228 -11.99 13.71 2.16
CA ALA A 228 -12.57 14.29 3.36
C ALA A 228 -13.36 13.24 4.15
N ARG A 229 -14.22 12.47 3.48
CA ARG A 229 -14.98 11.37 4.10
C ARG A 229 -14.06 10.34 4.74
N GLY A 230 -13.04 9.86 4.04
CA GLY A 230 -12.09 8.87 4.55
C GLY A 230 -11.31 9.39 5.75
N THR A 231 -10.77 10.62 5.65
CA THR A 231 -10.00 11.27 6.72
C THR A 231 -10.86 11.47 7.98
N ARG A 232 -12.08 12.00 7.84
CA ARG A 232 -13.01 12.18 8.96
C ARG A 232 -13.37 10.85 9.62
N THR A 233 -13.64 9.82 8.84
CA THR A 233 -13.93 8.47 9.36
C THR A 233 -12.83 7.98 10.30
N LEU A 234 -11.56 8.17 9.91
CA LEU A 234 -10.43 7.73 10.73
C LEU A 234 -10.18 8.65 11.93
N ALA A 235 -10.27 9.96 11.76
CA ALA A 235 -10.13 10.93 12.85
C ALA A 235 -11.23 10.75 13.93
N GLU A 236 -12.48 10.52 13.52
CA GLU A 236 -13.61 10.22 14.42
C GLU A 236 -13.44 8.86 15.13
N ALA A 237 -12.70 7.94 14.53
CA ALA A 237 -12.31 6.68 15.18
C ALA A 237 -11.14 6.84 16.17
N GLY A 238 -10.60 8.06 16.31
CA GLY A 238 -9.56 8.40 17.28
C GLY A 238 -8.13 8.25 16.75
N LEU A 239 -7.92 8.16 15.43
CA LEU A 239 -6.58 8.12 14.88
C LEU A 239 -5.93 9.50 14.97
N GLU A 240 -4.75 9.54 15.59
CA GLU A 240 -3.94 10.76 15.67
C GLU A 240 -3.08 10.99 14.42
N ARG A 241 -2.87 9.94 13.62
CA ARG A 241 -2.08 9.98 12.39
C ARG A 241 -2.74 9.11 11.33
N ILE A 242 -2.89 9.65 10.12
CA ILE A 242 -3.45 8.96 8.96
C ILE A 242 -2.43 9.06 7.83
N VAL A 243 -1.95 7.91 7.35
CA VAL A 243 -0.98 7.88 6.26
C VAL A 243 -1.67 7.66 4.92
N ALA A 244 -1.03 8.14 3.87
CA ALA A 244 -1.44 7.91 2.49
C ALA A 244 -0.20 7.91 1.58
N ALA A 245 -0.34 7.33 0.40
CA ALA A 245 0.70 7.39 -0.61
C ALA A 245 0.10 7.48 -2.01
N THR A 246 0.84 8.07 -2.94
CA THR A 246 0.47 8.08 -4.36
C THR A 246 1.73 8.09 -5.21
N ASP A 247 1.65 7.55 -6.43
CA ASP A 247 2.78 7.56 -7.35
C ASP A 247 3.23 8.99 -7.66
N VAL A 248 4.53 9.21 -7.82
CA VAL A 248 5.11 10.53 -8.15
C VAL A 248 4.45 11.12 -9.40
N GLY A 249 4.11 10.28 -10.38
CA GLY A 249 3.41 10.69 -11.59
C GLY A 249 1.93 11.05 -11.39
N ASN A 250 1.34 10.79 -10.23
CA ASN A 250 -0.06 11.11 -9.93
C ASN A 250 -0.19 12.48 -9.23
N ALA A 251 0.26 13.53 -9.93
CA ALA A 251 0.19 14.89 -9.42
C ALA A 251 -1.21 15.35 -8.97
N PRO A 252 -2.31 14.97 -9.63
CA PRO A 252 -3.65 15.32 -9.16
C PRO A 252 -3.97 14.78 -7.76
N MET A 253 -3.57 13.54 -7.45
CA MET A 253 -3.80 12.95 -6.13
C MET A 253 -2.89 13.55 -5.06
N ALA A 254 -1.62 13.81 -5.40
CA ALA A 254 -0.71 14.52 -4.51
C ALA A 254 -1.24 15.91 -4.12
N ALA A 255 -1.79 16.66 -5.10
CA ALA A 255 -2.42 17.95 -4.84
C ALA A 255 -3.70 17.82 -3.98
N ALA A 256 -4.49 16.75 -4.14
CA ALA A 256 -5.66 16.49 -3.30
C ALA A 256 -5.26 16.23 -1.84
N PHE A 257 -4.23 15.43 -1.60
CA PHE A 257 -3.69 15.23 -0.24
C PHE A 257 -3.25 16.55 0.39
N ALA A 258 -2.52 17.39 -0.35
CA ALA A 258 -2.08 18.69 0.17
C ALA A 258 -3.27 19.60 0.53
N ARG A 259 -4.32 19.67 -0.30
CA ARG A 259 -5.55 20.42 0.00
C ARG A 259 -6.31 19.90 1.21
N ALA A 260 -6.26 18.58 1.44
CA ALA A 260 -6.88 17.94 2.59
C ALA A 260 -6.03 18.04 3.88
N GLY A 261 -4.96 18.84 3.89
CA GLY A 261 -4.13 19.07 5.08
C GLY A 261 -3.08 17.98 5.35
N TYR A 262 -2.84 17.07 4.41
CA TYR A 262 -1.76 16.08 4.55
C TYR A 262 -0.41 16.72 4.21
N ALA A 263 0.56 16.57 5.11
CA ALA A 263 1.95 16.93 4.86
C ALA A 263 2.67 15.81 4.10
N GLN A 264 3.52 16.16 3.14
CA GLN A 264 4.41 15.16 2.52
C GLN A 264 5.53 14.80 3.50
N THR A 265 5.61 13.53 3.90
CA THR A 265 6.54 13.04 4.93
C THR A 265 7.64 12.14 4.40
N GLY A 266 7.74 11.94 3.10
CA GLY A 266 8.79 11.10 2.53
C GLY A 266 8.48 10.54 1.17
N ARG A 267 9.23 9.51 0.84
CA ARG A 267 9.08 8.72 -0.40
C ARG A 267 9.11 7.24 -0.08
N LEU A 268 8.45 6.46 -0.92
CA LEU A 268 8.45 5.01 -0.93
C LEU A 268 8.95 4.55 -2.29
N PHE A 269 9.91 3.63 -2.28
CA PHE A 269 10.48 3.03 -3.47
C PHE A 269 10.07 1.57 -3.50
N ARG A 270 9.29 1.17 -4.52
CA ARG A 270 8.77 -0.18 -4.66
C ARG A 270 9.56 -0.95 -5.71
N TYR A 271 10.07 -2.08 -5.28
CA TYR A 271 10.85 -3.02 -6.07
C TYR A 271 10.02 -4.26 -6.35
N TYR A 272 10.18 -4.77 -7.57
CA TYR A 272 9.58 -6.03 -7.99
C TYR A 272 10.66 -7.04 -8.34
N TRP A 273 10.50 -8.24 -7.85
CA TRP A 273 11.16 -9.42 -8.35
C TRP A 273 10.12 -10.29 -9.08
N ARG A 274 10.50 -10.83 -10.24
CA ARG A 274 9.67 -11.76 -11.01
C ARG A 274 10.54 -12.93 -11.45
N SER A 275 9.97 -14.16 -11.42
CA SER A 275 10.61 -15.34 -12.02
C SER A 275 10.83 -15.09 -13.52
N ARG A 276 11.93 -15.62 -14.04
CA ARG A 276 12.26 -15.56 -15.48
C ARG A 276 11.49 -16.59 -16.26
#